data_f79914cd586ba4c142b92254b00a5e64
#
_entry.id   f79914cd586ba4c142b92254b00a5e64
#
_cell.length_a   1.000
_cell.length_b   1.000
_cell.length_c   1.000
_cell.angle_alpha   90.00
_cell.angle_beta   90.00
_cell.angle_gamma   90.00
#
_symmetry.space_group_name_H-M   'P 1'
#
loop_
_entity.id
_entity.type
_entity.pdbx_description
1 polymer ?
#
loop_
_entity_poly.entity_id
_entity_poly.type
_entity_poly.pdbx_seq_one_letter_code
_entity_poly.pdbx_strand_id
1 'polypeptide(L)'
;IVALPTTAGTAAETTINYVIIDEKRQQKMVCVDPNDIPAVAIVDAELMYSLPKGLTAATGMDAMTHAIEGLITKAAWEMSDMFELKAIEMIHKYLPIAVNDPTNPEGRNGMAVAQYIAGMAFSNVGLGVDHGMAHPMSALHDVPHGVACAILLPTVMRFNMEVSVPK
;
A
#
# COMPACT_ATOMS: atom_id res chain seq x y z
N ILE A 1 16.84 -4.56 12.60
CA ILE A 1 15.39 -4.82 12.68
C ILE A 1 15.08 -6.04 11.84
N VAL A 2 14.22 -6.94 12.36
CA VAL A 2 13.57 -8.03 11.62
C VAL A 2 12.08 -7.71 11.62
N ALA A 3 11.46 -7.65 10.46
CA ALA A 3 10.05 -7.32 10.31
C ALA A 3 9.24 -8.56 9.91
N LEU A 4 8.11 -8.76 10.59
CA LEU A 4 7.12 -9.78 10.28
C LEU A 4 5.77 -9.08 10.09
N PRO A 5 5.35 -8.78 8.84
CA PRO A 5 4.08 -8.10 8.60
C PRO A 5 2.90 -8.99 8.97
N THR A 6 1.88 -8.38 9.59
CA THR A 6 0.61 -9.02 9.95
C THR A 6 -0.57 -8.52 9.13
N THR A 7 -0.32 -7.60 8.19
CA THR A 7 -1.29 -7.06 7.22
C THR A 7 -0.71 -7.12 5.81
N ALA A 8 -1.56 -7.24 4.82
CA ALA A 8 -1.16 -7.19 3.42
C ALA A 8 -1.59 -5.84 2.80
N GLY A 9 -0.81 -4.80 3.08
CA GLY A 9 -1.15 -3.44 2.65
C GLY A 9 0.03 -2.47 2.66
N THR A 10 0.50 -2.12 3.85
CA THR A 10 1.43 -1.01 4.07
C THR A 10 2.84 -1.25 3.54
N ALA A 11 3.24 -2.50 3.36
CA ALA A 11 4.61 -2.90 2.98
C ALA A 11 5.71 -2.30 3.89
N ALA A 12 5.39 -2.08 5.17
CA ALA A 12 6.32 -1.46 6.12
C ALA A 12 7.65 -2.22 6.26
N GLU A 13 7.65 -3.50 5.92
CA GLU A 13 8.82 -4.36 5.93
C GLU A 13 9.81 -4.11 4.76
N THR A 14 9.44 -3.25 3.80
CA THR A 14 10.26 -2.92 2.63
C THR A 14 10.50 -1.44 2.44
N THR A 15 9.93 -0.58 3.32
CA THR A 15 9.91 0.86 3.08
C THR A 15 10.90 1.63 3.96
N ILE A 16 11.37 2.77 3.44
CA ILE A 16 12.16 3.77 4.17
C ILE A 16 11.28 4.71 5.00
N ASN A 17 9.97 4.50 4.96
CA ASN A 17 9.00 5.42 5.55
C ASN A 17 8.37 4.84 6.81
N TYR A 18 8.19 5.70 7.81
CA TYR A 18 7.26 5.45 8.91
C TYR A 18 6.40 6.68 9.17
N VAL A 19 5.22 6.47 9.73
CA VAL A 19 4.24 7.54 9.93
C VAL A 19 3.91 7.67 11.41
N ILE A 20 4.07 8.89 11.95
CA ILE A 20 3.74 9.22 13.32
C ILE A 20 2.52 10.16 13.32
N ILE A 21 1.56 9.90 14.22
CA ILE A 21 0.43 10.78 14.43
C ILE A 21 0.76 11.75 15.58
N ASP A 22 0.83 13.04 15.27
CA ASP A 22 0.85 14.09 16.28
C ASP A 22 -0.59 14.42 16.67
N GLU A 23 -1.04 13.85 17.78
CA GLU A 23 -2.42 14.04 18.27
C GLU A 23 -2.72 15.50 18.63
N LYS A 24 -1.72 16.27 19.07
CA LYS A 24 -1.91 17.68 19.44
C LYS A 24 -2.12 18.56 18.22
N ARG A 25 -1.41 18.27 17.12
CA ARG A 25 -1.51 19.01 15.86
C ARG A 25 -2.50 18.38 14.89
N GLN A 26 -3.05 17.21 15.21
CA GLN A 26 -3.91 16.42 14.35
C GLN A 26 -3.28 16.21 12.95
N GLN A 27 -2.02 15.84 12.94
CA GLN A 27 -1.23 15.66 11.72
C GLN A 27 -0.61 14.27 11.67
N LYS A 28 -0.64 13.65 10.49
CA LYS A 28 0.23 12.51 10.18
C LYS A 28 1.55 13.05 9.60
N MET A 29 2.65 12.73 10.27
CA MET A 29 3.99 13.09 9.85
C MET A 29 4.64 11.88 9.20
N VAL A 30 5.01 12.03 7.94
CA VAL A 30 5.79 11.02 7.22
C VAL A 30 7.26 11.26 7.51
N CYS A 31 7.89 10.29 8.14
CA CYS A 31 9.32 10.28 8.41
C CYS A 31 9.99 9.36 7.39
N VAL A 32 11.15 9.77 6.88
CA VAL A 32 11.85 9.05 5.80
C VAL A 32 13.32 8.93 6.18
N ASP A 33 13.79 7.68 6.35
CA ASP A 33 15.21 7.41 6.58
C ASP A 33 15.59 6.06 5.95
N PRO A 34 16.60 6.00 5.07
CA PRO A 34 17.09 4.74 4.50
C PRO A 34 17.51 3.69 5.54
N ASN A 35 17.84 4.09 6.76
CA ASN A 35 18.18 3.17 7.85
C ASN A 35 16.96 2.51 8.50
N ASP A 36 15.75 2.94 8.18
CA ASP A 36 14.51 2.35 8.70
C ASP A 36 14.13 1.06 7.98
N ILE A 37 14.67 0.79 6.80
CA ILE A 37 14.44 -0.47 6.10
C ILE A 37 14.89 -1.64 6.99
N PRO A 38 14.01 -2.60 7.31
CA PRO A 38 14.40 -3.80 8.05
C PRO A 38 15.50 -4.57 7.33
N ALA A 39 16.47 -5.06 8.08
CA ALA A 39 17.55 -5.89 7.55
C ALA A 39 17.04 -7.25 7.04
N VAL A 40 15.92 -7.73 7.58
CA VAL A 40 15.25 -8.97 7.17
C VAL A 40 13.73 -8.75 7.23
N ALA A 41 13.05 -9.12 6.16
CA ALA A 41 11.60 -9.21 6.10
C ALA A 41 11.18 -10.69 6.01
N ILE A 42 10.32 -11.14 6.92
CA ILE A 42 9.76 -12.49 6.91
C ILE A 42 8.27 -12.34 6.59
N VAL A 43 7.90 -12.57 5.34
CA VAL A 43 6.53 -12.43 4.86
C VAL A 43 5.84 -13.79 4.96
N ASP A 44 5.12 -13.99 6.06
CA ASP A 44 4.37 -15.21 6.34
C ASP A 44 2.87 -14.90 6.34
N ALA A 45 2.15 -15.40 5.33
CA ALA A 45 0.73 -15.17 5.15
C ALA A 45 -0.13 -15.79 6.28
N GLU A 46 0.37 -16.77 7.02
CA GLU A 46 -0.36 -17.35 8.15
C GLU A 46 -0.61 -16.31 9.26
N LEU A 47 0.31 -15.36 9.44
CA LEU A 47 0.15 -14.26 10.39
C LEU A 47 -0.98 -13.29 10.02
N MET A 48 -1.51 -13.39 8.78
CA MET A 48 -2.57 -12.54 8.25
C MET A 48 -3.96 -13.22 8.25
N TYR A 49 -4.06 -14.51 8.59
CA TYR A 49 -5.33 -15.26 8.52
C TYR A 49 -6.39 -14.75 9.49
N SER A 50 -5.98 -14.16 10.61
CA SER A 50 -6.90 -13.60 11.60
C SER A 50 -7.45 -12.21 11.23
N LEU A 51 -7.01 -11.61 10.12
CA LEU A 51 -7.47 -10.28 9.69
C LEU A 51 -8.97 -10.30 9.36
N PRO A 52 -9.78 -9.40 9.96
CA PRO A 52 -11.17 -9.23 9.60
C PRO A 52 -11.34 -8.84 8.12
N LYS A 53 -12.47 -9.23 7.52
CA LYS A 53 -12.81 -8.96 6.13
C LYS A 53 -12.67 -7.47 5.75
N GLY A 54 -13.19 -6.56 6.59
CA GLY A 54 -13.11 -5.12 6.34
C GLY A 54 -11.68 -4.60 6.36
N LEU A 55 -10.84 -5.09 7.28
CA LEU A 55 -9.43 -4.70 7.34
C LEU A 55 -8.64 -5.30 6.17
N THR A 56 -8.92 -6.54 5.78
CA THR A 56 -8.34 -7.16 4.58
C THR A 56 -8.62 -6.34 3.32
N ALA A 57 -9.88 -5.89 3.14
CA ALA A 57 -10.25 -5.05 2.01
C ALA A 57 -9.56 -3.68 2.05
N ALA A 58 -9.55 -3.01 3.20
CA ALA A 58 -8.95 -1.70 3.37
C ALA A 58 -7.43 -1.74 3.11
N THR A 59 -6.70 -2.68 3.74
CA THR A 59 -5.26 -2.79 3.54
C THR A 59 -4.90 -3.24 2.11
N GLY A 60 -5.70 -4.11 1.50
CA GLY A 60 -5.49 -4.51 0.11
C GLY A 60 -5.72 -3.36 -0.88
N MET A 61 -6.68 -2.48 -0.62
CA MET A 61 -6.87 -1.27 -1.42
C MET A 61 -5.77 -0.24 -1.20
N ASP A 62 -5.21 -0.17 0.00
CA ASP A 62 -4.00 0.60 0.29
C ASP A 62 -2.83 0.12 -0.59
N ALA A 63 -2.56 -1.19 -0.62
CA ALA A 63 -1.55 -1.77 -1.50
C ALA A 63 -1.81 -1.48 -2.99
N MET A 64 -3.07 -1.51 -3.43
CA MET A 64 -3.45 -1.15 -4.80
C MET A 64 -3.14 0.31 -5.09
N THR A 65 -3.42 1.20 -4.13
CA THR A 65 -3.14 2.64 -4.27
C THR A 65 -1.64 2.90 -4.31
N HIS A 66 -0.85 2.23 -3.47
CA HIS A 66 0.61 2.27 -3.52
C HIS A 66 1.13 1.91 -4.91
N ALA A 67 0.68 0.79 -5.47
CA ALA A 67 1.13 0.31 -6.77
C ALA A 67 0.73 1.27 -7.92
N ILE A 68 -0.50 1.78 -7.92
CA ILE A 68 -0.97 2.72 -8.95
C ILE A 68 -0.22 4.05 -8.84
N GLU A 69 -0.07 4.62 -7.64
CA GLU A 69 0.64 5.88 -7.48
C GLU A 69 2.13 5.74 -7.78
N GLY A 70 2.77 4.65 -7.32
CA GLY A 70 4.17 4.37 -7.64
C GLY A 70 4.43 4.30 -9.15
N LEU A 71 3.50 3.68 -9.90
CA LEU A 71 3.59 3.58 -11.36
C LEU A 71 3.57 4.93 -12.08
N ILE A 72 2.79 5.90 -11.56
CA ILE A 72 2.57 7.19 -12.23
C ILE A 72 3.37 8.35 -11.65
N THR A 73 4.24 8.13 -10.66
CA THR A 73 5.11 9.19 -10.14
C THR A 73 6.12 9.64 -11.18
N LYS A 74 6.64 10.86 -11.00
CA LYS A 74 7.70 11.38 -11.89
C LYS A 74 9.04 10.66 -11.72
N ALA A 75 9.25 9.95 -10.63
CA ALA A 75 10.44 9.18 -10.36
C ALA A 75 10.35 7.73 -10.88
N ALA A 76 9.20 7.33 -11.41
CA ALA A 76 8.98 5.99 -11.94
C ALA A 76 9.87 5.72 -13.17
N TRP A 77 10.37 4.49 -13.26
CA TRP A 77 11.27 4.02 -14.32
C TRP A 77 11.04 2.52 -14.56
N GLU A 78 11.68 1.95 -15.57
CA GLU A 78 11.37 0.59 -16.07
C GLU A 78 11.35 -0.49 -14.99
N MET A 79 12.27 -0.42 -14.00
CA MET A 79 12.31 -1.43 -12.95
C MET A 79 11.17 -1.24 -11.94
N SER A 80 10.85 -0.01 -11.53
CA SER A 80 9.71 0.25 -10.66
C SER A 80 8.40 -0.12 -11.35
N ASP A 81 8.25 0.27 -12.62
CA ASP A 81 7.06 -0.04 -13.43
C ASP A 81 6.79 -1.55 -13.51
N MET A 82 7.85 -2.36 -13.66
CA MET A 82 7.75 -3.82 -13.68
C MET A 82 7.17 -4.39 -12.37
N PHE A 83 7.63 -3.89 -11.23
CA PHE A 83 7.12 -4.31 -9.92
C PHE A 83 5.71 -3.81 -9.67
N GLU A 84 5.40 -2.55 -10.00
CA GLU A 84 4.07 -1.96 -9.78
C GLU A 84 3.01 -2.63 -10.65
N LEU A 85 3.28 -2.85 -11.92
CA LEU A 85 2.38 -3.57 -12.82
C LEU A 85 2.11 -5.00 -12.33
N LYS A 86 3.15 -5.69 -11.83
CA LYS A 86 2.98 -7.02 -11.25
C LYS A 86 2.18 -7.00 -9.96
N ALA A 87 2.40 -6.01 -9.10
CA ALA A 87 1.62 -5.84 -7.89
C ALA A 87 0.14 -5.58 -8.19
N ILE A 88 -0.17 -4.69 -9.15
CA ILE A 88 -1.55 -4.39 -9.58
C ILE A 88 -2.24 -5.68 -10.08
N GLU A 89 -1.58 -6.44 -10.97
CA GLU A 89 -2.11 -7.72 -11.49
C GLU A 89 -2.44 -8.69 -10.35
N MET A 90 -1.51 -8.85 -9.41
CA MET A 90 -1.66 -9.79 -8.29
C MET A 90 -2.74 -9.33 -7.30
N ILE A 91 -2.78 -8.05 -6.94
CA ILE A 91 -3.80 -7.50 -6.04
C ILE A 91 -5.19 -7.65 -6.68
N HIS A 92 -5.33 -7.32 -7.96
CA HIS A 92 -6.60 -7.50 -8.67
C HIS A 92 -7.09 -8.96 -8.63
N LYS A 93 -6.18 -9.92 -8.78
CA LYS A 93 -6.51 -11.35 -8.72
C LYS A 93 -6.84 -11.81 -7.29
N TYR A 94 -5.99 -11.50 -6.32
CA TYR A 94 -5.99 -12.15 -5.01
C TYR A 94 -6.79 -11.41 -3.95
N LEU A 95 -6.97 -10.10 -4.04
CA LEU A 95 -7.73 -9.33 -3.05
C LEU A 95 -9.19 -9.81 -2.95
N PRO A 96 -9.93 -10.00 -4.05
CA PRO A 96 -11.29 -10.52 -3.96
C PRO A 96 -11.37 -11.90 -3.30
N ILE A 97 -10.37 -12.76 -3.53
CA ILE A 97 -10.30 -14.10 -2.90
C ILE A 97 -10.09 -13.96 -1.40
N ALA A 98 -9.08 -13.19 -0.97
CA ALA A 98 -8.76 -12.98 0.44
C ALA A 98 -9.88 -12.28 1.23
N VAL A 99 -10.64 -11.39 0.58
CA VAL A 99 -11.78 -10.69 1.18
C VAL A 99 -12.99 -11.61 1.33
N ASN A 100 -13.28 -12.45 0.35
CA ASN A 100 -14.43 -13.34 0.39
C ASN A 100 -14.22 -14.58 1.26
N ASP A 101 -12.99 -15.10 1.28
CA ASP A 101 -12.57 -16.20 2.13
C ASP A 101 -11.25 -15.85 2.84
N PRO A 102 -11.33 -15.28 4.08
CA PRO A 102 -10.13 -14.88 4.83
C PRO A 102 -9.18 -16.03 5.19
N THR A 103 -9.62 -17.26 5.09
CA THR A 103 -8.81 -18.44 5.38
C THR A 103 -8.22 -19.10 4.13
N ASN A 104 -8.52 -18.56 2.95
CA ASN A 104 -8.03 -19.08 1.70
C ASN A 104 -6.51 -18.84 1.54
N PRO A 105 -5.69 -19.90 1.48
CA PRO A 105 -4.23 -19.74 1.43
C PRO A 105 -3.75 -19.12 0.12
N GLU A 106 -4.41 -19.35 -1.01
CA GLU A 106 -4.04 -18.73 -2.29
C GLU A 106 -4.24 -17.21 -2.22
N GLY A 107 -5.40 -16.76 -1.74
CA GLY A 107 -5.69 -15.33 -1.58
C GLY A 107 -4.72 -14.64 -0.61
N ARG A 108 -4.47 -15.26 0.57
CA ARG A 108 -3.57 -14.68 1.57
C ARG A 108 -2.12 -14.64 1.10
N ASN A 109 -1.58 -15.74 0.57
CA ASN A 109 -0.22 -15.77 0.02
C ASN A 109 -0.07 -14.78 -1.15
N GLY A 110 -1.06 -14.75 -2.05
CA GLY A 110 -1.06 -13.81 -3.18
C GLY A 110 -1.00 -12.36 -2.73
N MET A 111 -1.81 -11.96 -1.74
CA MET A 111 -1.82 -10.60 -1.21
C MET A 111 -0.53 -10.27 -0.42
N ALA A 112 -0.02 -11.21 0.37
CA ALA A 112 1.22 -11.02 1.12
C ALA A 112 2.41 -10.72 0.19
N VAL A 113 2.52 -11.47 -0.92
CA VAL A 113 3.57 -11.24 -1.93
C VAL A 113 3.30 -9.96 -2.73
N ALA A 114 2.05 -9.69 -3.11
CA ALA A 114 1.70 -8.53 -3.93
C ALA A 114 2.03 -7.20 -3.24
N GLN A 115 1.67 -7.06 -1.96
CA GLN A 115 2.00 -5.84 -1.20
C GLN A 115 3.51 -5.68 -1.00
N TYR A 116 4.24 -6.79 -0.79
CA TYR A 116 5.70 -6.77 -0.68
C TYR A 116 6.36 -6.28 -1.98
N ILE A 117 5.88 -6.75 -3.14
CA ILE A 117 6.35 -6.30 -4.45
C ILE A 117 6.06 -4.81 -4.66
N ALA A 118 4.85 -4.34 -4.34
CA ALA A 118 4.51 -2.91 -4.38
C ALA A 118 5.47 -2.08 -3.51
N GLY A 119 5.75 -2.55 -2.29
CA GLY A 119 6.66 -1.89 -1.36
C GLY A 119 8.08 -1.72 -1.88
N MET A 120 8.60 -2.74 -2.55
CA MET A 120 9.92 -2.65 -3.20
C MET A 120 9.99 -1.57 -4.27
N ALA A 121 8.87 -1.26 -4.93
CA ALA A 121 8.82 -0.22 -5.95
C ALA A 121 8.56 1.17 -5.35
N PHE A 122 7.39 1.39 -4.72
CA PHE A 122 7.01 2.73 -4.28
C PHE A 122 7.97 3.32 -3.23
N SER A 123 8.64 2.50 -2.45
CA SER A 123 9.67 2.97 -1.51
C SER A 123 10.84 3.72 -2.20
N ASN A 124 11.07 3.45 -3.48
CA ASN A 124 12.11 4.07 -4.28
C ASN A 124 11.62 5.27 -5.10
N VAL A 125 10.34 5.32 -5.45
CA VAL A 125 9.81 6.32 -6.40
C VAL A 125 8.80 7.27 -5.76
N GLY A 126 8.36 6.97 -4.54
CA GLY A 126 7.39 7.78 -3.81
C GLY A 126 5.95 7.53 -4.27
N LEU A 127 5.05 8.31 -3.68
CA LEU A 127 3.60 8.24 -3.90
C LEU A 127 3.07 9.56 -4.44
N GLY A 128 1.76 9.70 -4.56
CA GLY A 128 1.12 10.81 -5.23
C GLY A 128 0.06 11.54 -4.41
N VAL A 129 -0.93 12.08 -5.11
CA VAL A 129 -1.98 12.94 -4.56
C VAL A 129 -2.96 12.17 -3.68
N ASP A 130 -3.20 10.89 -3.95
CA ASP A 130 -4.10 10.07 -3.14
C ASP A 130 -3.63 10.00 -1.69
N HIS A 131 -2.39 9.56 -1.47
CA HIS A 131 -1.79 9.51 -0.14
C HIS A 131 -1.67 10.91 0.49
N GLY A 132 -1.36 11.94 -0.32
CA GLY A 132 -1.34 13.33 0.13
C GLY A 132 -2.68 13.81 0.70
N MET A 133 -3.80 13.30 0.18
CA MET A 133 -5.16 13.60 0.65
C MET A 133 -5.64 12.63 1.73
N ALA A 134 -5.27 11.35 1.66
CA ALA A 134 -5.68 10.33 2.62
C ALA A 134 -5.09 10.57 4.03
N HIS A 135 -3.87 11.08 4.13
CA HIS A 135 -3.23 11.39 5.42
C HIS A 135 -4.00 12.41 6.25
N PRO A 136 -4.31 13.63 5.75
CA PRO A 136 -5.12 14.58 6.51
C PRO A 136 -6.54 14.07 6.77
N MET A 137 -7.14 13.33 5.84
CA MET A 137 -8.46 12.74 6.02
C MET A 137 -8.47 11.73 7.19
N SER A 138 -7.43 10.90 7.31
CA SER A 138 -7.27 10.02 8.46
C SER A 138 -6.95 10.78 9.76
N ALA A 139 -6.11 11.83 9.71
CA ALA A 139 -5.69 12.54 10.91
C ALA A 139 -6.79 13.41 11.52
N LEU A 140 -7.66 14.00 10.69
CA LEU A 140 -8.70 14.94 11.13
C LEU A 140 -10.05 14.26 11.40
N HIS A 141 -10.33 13.14 10.74
CA HIS A 141 -11.64 12.52 10.73
C HIS A 141 -11.64 11.06 11.14
N ASP A 142 -10.51 10.53 11.61
CA ASP A 142 -10.35 9.12 12.03
C ASP A 142 -10.77 8.10 10.96
N VAL A 143 -10.74 8.48 9.67
CA VAL A 143 -11.03 7.55 8.59
C VAL A 143 -9.89 6.54 8.50
N PRO A 144 -10.14 5.22 8.54
CA PRO A 144 -9.11 4.22 8.35
C PRO A 144 -8.35 4.44 7.04
N HIS A 145 -7.02 4.43 7.08
CA HIS A 145 -6.16 4.87 5.99
C HIS A 145 -6.49 4.22 4.64
N GLY A 146 -6.54 2.89 4.57
CA GLY A 146 -6.88 2.19 3.33
C GLY A 146 -8.31 2.43 2.84
N VAL A 147 -9.24 2.83 3.72
CA VAL A 147 -10.59 3.27 3.31
C VAL A 147 -10.51 4.66 2.67
N ALA A 148 -9.73 5.58 3.25
CA ALA A 148 -9.50 6.89 2.66
C ALA A 148 -8.90 6.77 1.25
N CYS A 149 -7.83 5.97 1.09
CA CYS A 149 -7.23 5.68 -0.21
C CYS A 149 -8.24 5.11 -1.20
N ALA A 150 -9.01 4.10 -0.80
CA ALA A 150 -10.00 3.47 -1.68
C ALA A 150 -11.10 4.45 -2.16
N ILE A 151 -11.50 5.41 -1.33
CA ILE A 151 -12.51 6.43 -1.68
C ILE A 151 -11.93 7.45 -2.66
N LEU A 152 -10.69 7.87 -2.46
CA LEU A 152 -10.02 8.92 -3.24
C LEU A 152 -9.52 8.41 -4.59
N LEU A 153 -9.02 7.18 -4.64
CA LEU A 153 -8.32 6.60 -5.79
C LEU A 153 -9.05 6.78 -7.13
N PRO A 154 -10.36 6.51 -7.30
CA PRO A 154 -11.02 6.68 -8.58
C PRO A 154 -11.05 8.13 -9.08
N THR A 155 -11.06 9.09 -8.15
CA THR A 155 -11.07 10.52 -8.49
C THR A 155 -9.67 10.98 -8.84
N VAL A 156 -8.67 10.55 -8.07
CA VAL A 156 -7.25 10.84 -8.34
C VAL A 156 -6.81 10.22 -9.66
N MET A 157 -7.22 9.00 -9.96
CA MET A 157 -6.92 8.38 -11.26
C MET A 157 -7.50 9.20 -12.41
N ARG A 158 -8.76 9.65 -12.33
CA ARG A 158 -9.37 10.52 -13.36
C ARG A 158 -8.61 11.82 -13.50
N PHE A 159 -8.21 12.46 -12.40
CA PHE A 159 -7.41 13.68 -12.42
C PHE A 159 -6.05 13.50 -13.12
N ASN A 160 -5.40 12.39 -12.87
CA ASN A 160 -4.08 12.10 -13.45
C ASN A 160 -4.14 11.55 -14.88
N MET A 161 -5.32 11.19 -15.39
CA MET A 161 -5.48 10.46 -16.65
C MET A 161 -4.87 11.19 -17.86
N GLU A 162 -4.97 12.52 -17.90
CA GLU A 162 -4.44 13.33 -19.01
C GLU A 162 -2.92 13.22 -19.17
N VAL A 163 -2.20 13.00 -18.07
CA VAL A 163 -0.74 12.93 -18.05
C VAL A 163 -0.20 11.51 -17.89
N SER A 164 -1.04 10.55 -17.51
CA SER A 164 -0.65 9.17 -17.19
C SER A 164 -1.04 8.16 -18.28
N VAL A 165 -1.88 8.53 -19.23
CA VAL A 165 -2.37 7.65 -20.32
C VAL A 165 -1.24 6.98 -21.14
N PRO A 166 -0.01 7.54 -21.27
CA PRO A 166 1.08 6.84 -21.93
C PRO A 166 1.65 5.64 -21.16
N LYS A 167 1.27 5.46 -19.91
CA LYS A 167 1.67 4.33 -19.06
C LYS A 167 0.50 3.37 -18.79
#